data_910c482d406b56d2b7135c153fa70a7e
#
_entry.id   910c482d406b56d2b7135c153fa70a7e
#
_cell.length_a   1.000
_cell.length_b   1.000
_cell.length_c   1.000
_cell.angle_alpha   90.00
_cell.angle_beta   90.00
_cell.angle_gamma   90.00
#
_symmetry.space_group_name_H-M   'P 1'
#
loop_
_entity.id
_entity.type
_entity.pdbx_description
1 polymer ?
#
loop_
_entity_poly.entity_id
_entity_poly.type
_entity_poly.pdbx_seq_one_letter_code
_entity_poly.pdbx_strand_id
1 'polypeptide(L)'
;MNKRYIFAVYVNGKVCKVYDWFCETDREMKLQACALCAGVRAFKKSAGILVYKLQEDRTFLVCHSVNFNNSWYIHQHAFPLSTVENFQMLPDILNGKVNENKEIINK
;
A
#
# COMPACT_ATOMS: atom_id res chain seq x y z
N MET A 1 -16.30 14.82 -2.01
CA MET A 1 -15.23 14.81 -3.03
C MET A 1 -14.41 13.54 -2.92
N ASN A 2 -14.26 12.81 -4.02
CA ASN A 2 -13.53 11.54 -4.00
C ASN A 2 -12.03 11.77 -3.87
N LYS A 3 -11.42 10.99 -3.00
CA LYS A 3 -9.97 10.97 -2.79
C LYS A 3 -9.41 9.71 -3.42
N ARG A 4 -8.23 9.83 -4.00
CA ARG A 4 -7.59 8.73 -4.70
C ARG A 4 -6.65 7.96 -3.78
N TYR A 5 -6.77 6.64 -3.82
CA TYR A 5 -5.98 5.73 -2.97
C TYR A 5 -5.38 4.61 -3.82
N ILE A 6 -4.22 4.14 -3.40
CA ILE A 6 -3.63 2.91 -3.90
C ILE A 6 -3.63 1.90 -2.75
N PHE A 7 -4.24 0.75 -2.97
CA PHE A 7 -4.28 -0.34 -2.00
C PHE A 7 -3.26 -1.39 -2.42
N ALA A 8 -2.22 -1.57 -1.63
CA ALA A 8 -1.17 -2.53 -1.92
C ALA A 8 -1.34 -3.76 -1.05
N VAL A 9 -1.54 -4.91 -1.68
CA VAL A 9 -1.69 -6.19 -0.99
C VAL A 9 -0.30 -6.79 -0.79
N TYR A 10 0.08 -7.00 0.47
CA TYR A 10 1.35 -7.62 0.85
C TYR A 10 1.11 -9.03 1.34
N VAL A 11 1.91 -9.96 0.84
CA VAL A 11 1.91 -11.35 1.31
C VAL A 11 3.37 -11.72 1.58
N ASN A 12 3.67 -12.11 2.80
CA ASN A 12 5.04 -12.44 3.23
C ASN A 12 6.02 -11.31 2.97
N GLY A 13 5.57 -10.06 3.17
CA GLY A 13 6.41 -8.88 3.01
C GLY A 13 6.62 -8.43 1.58
N LYS A 14 5.93 -9.01 0.63
CA LYS A 14 6.02 -8.64 -0.79
C LYS A 14 4.68 -8.16 -1.33
N VAL A 15 4.72 -7.11 -2.14
CA VAL A 15 3.53 -6.64 -2.85
C VAL A 15 3.19 -7.64 -3.94
N CYS A 16 1.98 -8.20 -3.88
CA CYS A 16 1.53 -9.14 -4.90
C CYS A 16 0.46 -8.55 -5.81
N LYS A 17 -0.25 -7.51 -5.35
CA LYS A 17 -1.29 -6.87 -6.14
C LYS A 17 -1.53 -5.45 -5.66
N VAL A 18 -1.94 -4.57 -6.57
CA VAL A 18 -2.32 -3.20 -6.24
C VAL A 18 -3.66 -2.87 -6.87
N TYR A 19 -4.40 -2.00 -6.18
CA TYR A 19 -5.68 -1.48 -6.66
C TYR A 19 -5.65 0.04 -6.61
N ASP A 20 -6.14 0.68 -7.65
CA ASP A 20 -6.31 2.14 -7.72
C ASP A 20 -7.79 2.43 -7.50
N TRP A 21 -8.11 3.12 -6.42
CA TRP A 21 -9.49 3.25 -6.00
C TRP A 21 -9.77 4.65 -5.47
N PHE A 22 -10.99 5.12 -5.70
CA PHE A 22 -11.47 6.39 -5.16
C PHE A 22 -12.46 6.12 -4.03
N CYS A 23 -12.28 6.82 -2.91
CA CYS A 23 -13.19 6.75 -1.76
C CYS A 23 -13.56 8.17 -1.34
N GLU A 24 -14.79 8.36 -0.90
CA GLU A 24 -15.25 9.67 -0.46
C GLU A 24 -14.80 10.00 0.97
N THR A 25 -14.75 9.00 1.82
CA THR A 25 -14.44 9.18 3.25
C THR A 25 -13.36 8.21 3.71
N ASP A 26 -12.72 8.56 4.82
CA ASP A 26 -11.75 7.67 5.46
C ASP A 26 -12.40 6.36 5.92
N ARG A 27 -13.65 6.44 6.37
CA ARG A 27 -14.39 5.24 6.78
C ARG A 27 -14.54 4.27 5.61
N GLU A 28 -14.93 4.79 4.45
CA GLU A 28 -15.07 3.98 3.24
C GLU A 28 -13.74 3.34 2.85
N MET A 29 -12.66 4.10 2.91
CA MET A 29 -11.32 3.59 2.64
C MET A 29 -10.95 2.46 3.60
N LYS A 30 -11.17 2.64 4.90
CA LYS A 30 -10.85 1.63 5.91
C LYS A 30 -11.67 0.35 5.73
N LEU A 31 -12.96 0.49 5.42
CA LEU A 31 -13.83 -0.65 5.15
C LEU A 31 -13.33 -1.44 3.94
N GLN A 32 -12.92 -0.74 2.89
CA GLN A 32 -12.39 -1.38 1.69
C GLN A 32 -11.09 -2.11 1.98
N ALA A 33 -10.19 -1.48 2.74
CA ALA A 33 -8.91 -2.10 3.12
C ALA A 33 -9.15 -3.38 3.94
N CYS A 34 -10.08 -3.32 4.91
CA CYS A 34 -10.41 -4.49 5.72
C CYS A 34 -11.02 -5.60 4.90
N ALA A 35 -11.89 -5.27 3.95
CA ALA A 35 -12.52 -6.27 3.07
C ALA A 35 -11.47 -6.96 2.19
N LEU A 36 -10.55 -6.19 1.61
CA LEU A 36 -9.45 -6.76 0.81
C LEU A 36 -8.56 -7.67 1.65
N CYS A 37 -8.22 -7.22 2.85
CA CYS A 37 -7.38 -8.00 3.75
C CYS A 37 -8.05 -9.32 4.13
N ALA A 38 -9.33 -9.29 4.50
CA ALA A 38 -10.08 -10.49 4.86
C ALA A 38 -10.15 -11.48 3.70
N GLY A 39 -10.38 -10.98 2.47
CA GLY A 39 -10.44 -11.81 1.28
C GLY A 39 -9.12 -12.52 0.99
N VAL A 40 -8.01 -11.80 1.13
CA VAL A 40 -6.69 -12.39 0.90
C VAL A 40 -6.31 -13.36 2.01
N ARG A 41 -6.61 -13.03 3.27
CA ARG A 41 -6.27 -13.86 4.41
C ARG A 41 -7.05 -15.17 4.45
N ALA A 42 -8.17 -15.27 3.74
CA ALA A 42 -8.86 -16.54 3.57
C ALA A 42 -7.94 -17.58 2.92
N PHE A 43 -6.98 -17.13 2.11
CA PHE A 43 -6.05 -18.00 1.40
C PHE A 43 -4.60 -17.85 1.86
N LYS A 44 -4.22 -16.67 2.37
CA LYS A 44 -2.84 -16.34 2.74
C LYS A 44 -2.83 -15.70 4.13
N LYS A 45 -2.43 -16.46 5.15
CA LYS A 45 -2.48 -16.00 6.56
C LYS A 45 -1.58 -14.82 6.86
N SER A 46 -0.49 -14.66 6.12
CA SER A 46 0.49 -13.58 6.36
C SER A 46 0.24 -12.35 5.48
N ALA A 47 -1.00 -12.12 5.09
CA ALA A 47 -1.35 -11.00 4.25
C ALA A 47 -1.64 -9.73 5.06
N GLY A 48 -1.36 -8.60 4.46
CA GLY A 48 -1.73 -7.28 4.98
C GLY A 48 -1.96 -6.31 3.82
N ILE A 49 -2.53 -5.16 4.16
CA ILE A 49 -2.83 -4.12 3.18
C ILE A 49 -2.18 -2.82 3.63
N LEU A 50 -1.45 -2.17 2.74
CA LEU A 50 -1.01 -0.79 2.92
C LEU A 50 -1.83 0.09 1.99
N VAL A 51 -2.33 1.19 2.53
CA VAL A 51 -3.13 2.15 1.78
C VAL A 51 -2.33 3.43 1.62
N TYR A 52 -2.12 3.84 0.37
CA TYR A 52 -1.45 5.08 0.04
C TYR A 52 -2.50 6.09 -0.43
N LYS A 53 -2.45 7.28 0.12
CA LYS A 53 -3.36 8.38 -0.24
C LYS A 53 -2.61 9.43 -1.02
N LEU A 54 -3.20 9.89 -2.12
CA LEU A 54 -2.64 10.99 -2.91
C LEU A 54 -2.71 12.29 -2.12
N GLN A 55 -1.55 12.93 -1.93
CA GLN A 55 -1.43 14.20 -1.22
C GLN A 55 -1.48 15.37 -2.20
N GLU A 56 -1.57 16.58 -1.67
CA GLU A 56 -1.63 17.80 -2.47
C GLU A 56 -0.35 18.03 -3.29
N ASP A 57 0.77 17.55 -2.79
CA ASP A 57 2.07 17.67 -3.48
C ASP A 57 2.27 16.62 -4.56
N ARG A 58 1.23 15.87 -4.91
CA ARG A 58 1.24 14.82 -5.91
C ARG A 58 2.12 13.62 -5.55
N THR A 59 2.25 13.34 -4.28
CA THR A 59 2.86 12.08 -3.81
C THR A 59 1.82 11.22 -3.14
N PHE A 60 1.97 9.90 -3.27
CA PHE A 60 1.21 8.94 -2.50
C PHE A 60 1.96 8.64 -1.22
N LEU A 61 1.29 8.76 -0.09
CA LEU A 61 1.85 8.50 1.22
C LEU A 61 0.97 7.53 1.97
N VAL A 62 1.57 6.63 2.73
CA VAL A 62 0.80 5.66 3.53
C VAL A 62 -0.07 6.40 4.54
N CYS A 63 -1.36 6.13 4.50
CA CYS A 63 -2.33 6.72 5.43
C CYS A 63 -3.00 5.67 6.32
N HIS A 64 -2.91 4.40 5.97
CA HIS A 64 -3.56 3.33 6.72
C HIS A 64 -2.91 1.99 6.43
N SER A 65 -2.98 1.06 7.39
CA SER A 65 -2.51 -0.30 7.20
C SER A 65 -3.38 -1.27 7.98
N VAL A 66 -3.49 -2.49 7.46
CA VAL A 66 -4.26 -3.55 8.10
C VAL A 66 -3.35 -4.75 8.27
N ASN A 67 -3.25 -5.24 9.51
CA ASN A 67 -2.50 -6.45 9.86
C ASN A 67 -1.01 -6.40 9.55
N PHE A 68 -0.39 -5.21 9.65
CA PHE A 68 1.06 -5.08 9.56
C PHE A 68 1.66 -4.87 10.94
N ASN A 69 2.65 -5.69 11.25
CA ASN A 69 3.39 -5.58 12.50
C ASN A 69 4.67 -4.76 12.36
N ASN A 70 5.11 -4.48 11.16
CA ASN A 70 6.36 -3.75 10.89
C ASN A 70 6.08 -2.29 10.59
N SER A 71 6.10 -1.45 11.64
CA SER A 71 5.79 -0.02 11.50
C SER A 71 6.77 0.72 10.59
N TRP A 72 7.98 0.22 10.40
CA TRP A 72 8.96 0.89 9.55
C TRP A 72 8.54 0.92 8.07
N TYR A 73 7.72 0.00 7.62
CA TYR A 73 7.17 0.04 6.26
C TYR A 73 6.36 1.31 6.05
N ILE A 74 5.59 1.68 7.07
CA ILE A 74 4.70 2.84 7.01
C ILE A 74 5.49 4.13 6.82
N HIS A 75 6.65 4.25 7.45
CA HIS A 75 7.45 5.46 7.41
C HIS A 75 8.31 5.59 6.15
N GLN A 76 8.58 4.51 5.48
CA GLN A 76 9.52 4.50 4.35
C GLN A 76 8.84 4.52 2.98
N HIS A 77 7.54 4.31 2.94
CA HIS A 77 6.84 4.18 1.66
C HIS A 77 6.18 5.48 1.23
N ALA A 78 6.74 6.07 0.19
CA ALA A 78 6.12 7.20 -0.52
C ALA A 78 6.54 7.10 -1.98
N PHE A 79 5.68 7.53 -2.89
CA PHE A 79 6.03 7.53 -4.30
C PHE A 79 5.24 8.62 -5.04
N PRO A 80 5.81 9.20 -6.12
CA PRO A 80 5.15 10.26 -6.86
C PRO A 80 3.97 9.72 -7.68
N LEU A 81 3.03 10.61 -7.96
CA LEU A 81 1.86 10.28 -8.79
C LEU A 81 2.28 9.68 -10.13
N SER A 82 3.38 10.14 -10.72
CA SER A 82 3.87 9.65 -11.99
C SER A 82 4.16 8.14 -11.99
N THR A 83 4.45 7.56 -10.82
CA THR A 83 4.70 6.12 -10.70
C THR A 83 3.46 5.31 -11.11
N VAL A 84 2.27 5.87 -10.89
CA VAL A 84 1.01 5.17 -11.20
C VAL A 84 0.76 5.07 -12.69
N GLU A 85 1.43 5.85 -13.52
CA GLU A 85 1.34 5.76 -14.97
C GLU A 85 1.79 4.38 -15.47
N ASN A 86 2.67 3.74 -14.71
CA ASN A 86 3.13 2.37 -14.98
C ASN A 86 2.48 1.40 -14.01
N PHE A 87 1.15 1.40 -13.96
CA PHE A 87 0.38 0.66 -12.97
C PHE A 87 0.72 -0.84 -12.94
N GLN A 88 0.97 -1.45 -14.10
CA GLN A 88 1.31 -2.87 -14.19
C GLN A 88 2.66 -3.18 -13.54
N MET A 89 3.56 -2.19 -13.50
CA MET A 89 4.88 -2.33 -12.90
C MET A 89 4.89 -1.92 -11.43
N LEU A 90 3.80 -1.36 -10.94
CA LEU A 90 3.74 -0.80 -9.58
C LEU A 90 4.09 -1.83 -8.49
N PRO A 91 3.60 -3.08 -8.54
CA PRO A 91 4.01 -4.06 -7.54
C PRO A 91 5.53 -4.25 -7.48
N ASP A 92 6.19 -4.33 -8.61
CA ASP A 92 7.66 -4.50 -8.66
C ASP A 92 8.38 -3.27 -8.14
N ILE A 93 7.88 -2.08 -8.48
CA ILE A 93 8.45 -0.82 -8.01
C ILE A 93 8.35 -0.73 -6.48
N LEU A 94 7.19 -1.07 -5.92
CA LEU A 94 7.00 -1.06 -4.48
C LEU A 94 7.86 -2.10 -3.78
N ASN A 95 8.03 -3.27 -4.36
CA ASN A 95 8.91 -4.31 -3.84
C ASN A 95 10.36 -3.84 -3.82
N GLY A 96 10.80 -3.13 -4.85
CA GLY A 96 12.13 -2.55 -4.89
C GLY A 96 12.34 -1.56 -3.75
N LYS A 97 11.37 -0.69 -3.50
CA LYS A 97 11.45 0.29 -2.40
C LYS A 97 11.50 -0.38 -1.04
N VAL A 98 10.74 -1.45 -0.83
CA VAL A 98 10.76 -2.21 0.42
C VAL A 98 12.15 -2.81 0.64
N ASN A 99 12.72 -3.41 -0.38
CA ASN A 99 14.04 -4.03 -0.28
C ASN A 99 15.14 -3.00 0.00
N GLU A 100 15.10 -1.84 -0.65
CA GLU A 100 16.04 -0.76 -0.39
C GLU A 100 15.97 -0.32 1.08
N ASN A 101 14.77 -0.08 1.57
CA ASN A 101 14.58 0.36 2.96
C ASN A 101 15.03 -0.70 3.94
N LYS A 102 14.79 -1.96 3.64
CA LYS A 102 15.21 -3.08 4.48
C LYS A 102 16.72 -3.17 4.56
N GLU A 103 17.42 -2.97 3.46
CA GLU A 103 18.89 -2.97 3.44
C GLU A 103 19.46 -1.84 4.28
N ILE A 104 18.88 -0.64 4.18
CA ILE A 104 19.32 0.52 4.97
C ILE A 104 19.15 0.25 6.46
N ILE A 105 18.04 -0.36 6.86
CA ILE A 105 17.75 -0.66 8.26
C ILE A 105 18.67 -1.74 8.80
N ASN A 106 19.03 -2.71 7.98
CA ASN A 106 19.89 -3.83 8.40
C ASN A 106 21.38 -3.49 8.44
N LYS A 107 21.73 -2.31 7.98
CA LYS A 107 23.11 -1.82 8.08
C LYS A 107 23.31 -1.08 9.40
#